data_21d5f1908ed2c6e12983fe9858d8378d
#
_entry.id   21d5f1908ed2c6e12983fe9858d8378d
#
_cell.length_a   1.000
_cell.length_b   1.000
_cell.length_c   1.000
_cell.angle_alpha   90.00
_cell.angle_beta   90.00
_cell.angle_gamma   90.00
#
_symmetry.space_group_name_H-M   'P 1'
#
loop_
_entity.id
_entity.type
_entity.pdbx_description
1 polymer ?
#
loop_
_entity_poly.entity_id
_entity_poly.type
_entity_poly.pdbx_seq_one_letter_code
_entity_poly.pdbx_strand_id
1 'polypeptide(L)'
;MGEHRVNTGIKLSDRKKFLKNLIQDIDALDQMIRDGLIEKDVQRIGAEQEFALIDRHNKPSKNGPLILGKLQDAHFTSELAMYNLELNLDPVELKAESFSIMEKQLRKYLRKAEQVATTFGDAVILTGILPSIDLRSGQMDYMTPNPRYQALDEIIKQLRGQDFELNISGVDELILAHTNILFEACNTSFQCHLQVSAEEFVDQYNWAQLISGPVLAVCTNSPLLFGRELWSETRIPLFQQSIDIRSKGYHLKEKEQRVSFGNHWIRETTEIYKENIARFPLILTHKSTANSLDELAKGQIPDLQALKLHNGTIWRWNRPCFGTGNGVPHLRIENRYLPSGPTIIDEMANLVLWVGLMKAMPDHYRKSWHRKSFEDTKGNFYRAATSGIFSSMAWENQMVPVQKLFLDELLPMAEQGLSKVGISQAEASKYLEVIRKRVKTGQTGSSWMIKSYRKIKKHMSRDEAMVTLTGAIQQRRKSDLPVSEWKAASPAELKAIPIQYDWIGNIMTTNLITVQEDDLVALVKKIMSWKNIHHIPVENKEGKLTGLITASTLEKKGEVENELEIAKNIMISELVTVGPHTDIKYAMLLMVNKKISCLPVVDGDQLIGLVTDKDAQSIWDKLYEKNNA
;
A
#
# COMPACT_ATOMS: atom_id res chain seq x y z
N MET A 1 -4.83 -12.15 11.95
CA MET A 1 -4.44 -11.42 13.18
C MET A 1 -3.27 -12.11 13.87
N GLY A 2 -2.19 -11.41 14.12
CA GLY A 2 -1.05 -11.97 14.85
C GLY A 2 -1.19 -11.69 16.35
N GLU A 3 -0.78 -12.66 17.18
CA GLU A 3 -0.80 -12.52 18.64
C GLU A 3 -0.05 -11.27 19.13
N HIS A 4 -0.64 -10.54 20.09
CA HIS A 4 -0.10 -9.32 20.68
C HIS A 4 1.09 -9.52 21.64
N ARG A 5 1.46 -10.77 21.97
CA ARG A 5 2.54 -11.09 22.92
C ARG A 5 3.82 -11.51 22.18
N VAL A 6 4.68 -10.55 21.90
CA VAL A 6 5.95 -10.76 21.20
C VAL A 6 7.13 -10.31 22.05
N ASN A 7 8.22 -11.10 22.07
CA ASN A 7 9.46 -10.76 22.76
C ASN A 7 10.43 -10.01 21.81
N THR A 8 10.87 -8.84 22.21
CA THR A 8 11.79 -7.96 21.47
C THR A 8 13.28 -8.34 21.58
N GLY A 9 13.66 -9.10 22.59
CA GLY A 9 15.05 -9.60 22.75
C GLY A 9 15.07 -11.12 22.61
N ILE A 10 15.34 -11.64 21.40
CA ILE A 10 15.38 -13.09 21.18
C ILE A 10 16.64 -13.67 21.79
N LYS A 11 16.55 -14.22 23.01
CA LYS A 11 17.62 -15.03 23.58
C LYS A 11 17.85 -16.26 22.67
N LEU A 12 19.09 -16.67 22.51
CA LEU A 12 19.45 -17.83 21.68
C LEU A 12 18.67 -19.10 22.08
N SER A 13 18.40 -19.28 23.38
CA SER A 13 17.58 -20.36 23.92
C SER A 13 16.14 -20.35 23.41
N ASP A 14 15.52 -19.16 23.38
CA ASP A 14 14.13 -18.99 22.95
C ASP A 14 14.01 -19.20 21.43
N ARG A 15 15.00 -18.72 20.67
CA ARG A 15 15.09 -19.00 19.23
C ARG A 15 15.20 -20.48 18.92
N LYS A 16 16.07 -21.22 19.63
CA LYS A 16 16.20 -22.67 19.44
C LYS A 16 14.90 -23.41 19.76
N LYS A 17 14.23 -23.02 20.84
CA LYS A 17 12.94 -23.62 21.24
C LYS A 17 11.86 -23.34 20.21
N PHE A 18 11.75 -22.09 19.74
CA PHE A 18 10.78 -21.72 18.71
C PHE A 18 11.02 -22.48 17.40
N LEU A 19 12.27 -22.62 16.94
CA LEU A 19 12.59 -23.39 15.75
C LEU A 19 12.20 -24.86 15.90
N LYS A 20 12.39 -25.46 17.08
CA LYS A 20 11.92 -26.83 17.35
C LYS A 20 10.40 -26.92 17.22
N ASN A 21 9.65 -25.97 17.81
CA ASN A 21 8.20 -25.97 17.70
C ASN A 21 7.74 -25.73 16.25
N LEU A 22 8.43 -24.89 15.49
CA LEU A 22 8.13 -24.63 14.08
C LEU A 22 8.28 -25.89 13.21
N ILE A 23 9.32 -26.69 13.47
CA ILE A 23 9.51 -27.99 12.79
C ILE A 23 8.38 -28.95 13.18
N GLN A 24 8.04 -29.05 14.46
CA GLN A 24 6.95 -29.90 14.94
C GLN A 24 5.59 -29.47 14.37
N ASP A 25 5.36 -28.16 14.21
CA ASP A 25 4.12 -27.64 13.62
C ASP A 25 3.98 -28.04 12.16
N ILE A 26 5.07 -27.99 11.36
CA ILE A 26 5.00 -28.39 9.94
C ILE A 26 4.83 -29.90 9.80
N ASP A 27 5.50 -30.69 10.64
CA ASP A 27 5.34 -32.15 10.66
C ASP A 27 3.91 -32.55 11.08
N ALA A 28 3.33 -31.83 12.05
CA ALA A 28 1.94 -32.01 12.47
C ALA A 28 0.95 -31.63 11.36
N LEU A 29 1.20 -30.56 10.61
CA LEU A 29 0.38 -30.20 9.46
C LEU A 29 0.44 -31.27 8.36
N ASP A 30 1.64 -31.76 8.04
CA ASP A 30 1.81 -32.88 7.08
C ASP A 30 1.06 -34.14 7.53
N GLN A 31 1.08 -34.44 8.83
CA GLN A 31 0.34 -35.55 9.40
C GLN A 31 -1.17 -35.34 9.28
N MET A 32 -1.69 -34.20 9.70
CA MET A 32 -3.12 -33.88 9.60
C MET A 32 -3.65 -33.97 8.16
N ILE A 33 -2.85 -33.57 7.17
CA ILE A 33 -3.21 -33.71 5.75
C ILE A 33 -3.26 -35.19 5.35
N ARG A 34 -2.24 -35.98 5.70
CA ARG A 34 -2.20 -37.42 5.39
C ARG A 34 -3.34 -38.19 6.03
N ASP A 35 -3.67 -37.85 7.27
CA ASP A 35 -4.71 -38.53 8.05
C ASP A 35 -6.13 -38.01 7.68
N GLY A 36 -6.25 -37.09 6.73
CA GLY A 36 -7.53 -36.58 6.26
C GLY A 36 -8.30 -35.75 7.29
N LEU A 37 -7.62 -35.13 8.24
CA LEU A 37 -8.22 -34.35 9.33
C LEU A 37 -8.66 -32.94 8.89
N ILE A 38 -8.15 -32.45 7.75
CA ILE A 38 -8.49 -31.11 7.24
C ILE A 38 -9.94 -31.09 6.73
N GLU A 39 -10.70 -30.09 7.18
CA GLU A 39 -12.10 -29.90 6.76
C GLU A 39 -12.23 -29.78 5.23
N LYS A 40 -13.14 -30.57 4.63
CA LYS A 40 -13.33 -30.61 3.18
C LYS A 40 -14.77 -30.43 2.72
N ASP A 41 -15.73 -30.74 3.57
CA ASP A 41 -17.15 -30.79 3.20
C ASP A 41 -17.81 -29.39 3.23
N VAL A 42 -17.19 -28.44 3.90
CA VAL A 42 -17.68 -27.06 4.02
C VAL A 42 -16.68 -26.11 3.41
N GLN A 43 -17.15 -25.22 2.55
CA GLN A 43 -16.35 -24.14 1.98
C GLN A 43 -16.87 -22.81 2.48
N ARG A 44 -15.96 -21.98 3.00
CA ARG A 44 -16.28 -20.63 3.49
C ARG A 44 -15.50 -19.59 2.72
N ILE A 45 -16.12 -18.44 2.59
CA ILE A 45 -15.48 -17.18 2.17
C ILE A 45 -15.35 -16.26 3.37
N GLY A 46 -14.32 -15.45 3.39
CA GLY A 46 -14.08 -14.40 4.39
C GLY A 46 -13.47 -13.18 3.73
N ALA A 47 -13.47 -12.06 4.45
CA ALA A 47 -12.75 -10.88 4.00
C ALA A 47 -12.23 -10.06 5.19
N GLU A 48 -11.10 -9.39 4.97
CA GLU A 48 -10.51 -8.38 5.84
C GLU A 48 -10.50 -7.05 5.08
N GLN A 49 -11.07 -6.00 5.69
CA GLN A 49 -11.17 -4.67 5.11
C GLN A 49 -10.26 -3.71 5.85
N GLU A 50 -9.18 -3.29 5.22
CA GLU A 50 -8.39 -2.16 5.68
C GLU A 50 -8.97 -0.86 5.12
N PHE A 51 -9.02 0.19 5.93
CA PHE A 51 -9.52 1.49 5.51
C PHE A 51 -8.74 2.62 6.16
N ALA A 52 -8.67 3.76 5.48
CA ALA A 52 -8.00 4.93 5.98
C ALA A 52 -8.98 5.90 6.69
N LEU A 53 -8.46 6.64 7.65
CA LEU A 53 -9.13 7.73 8.36
C LEU A 53 -8.57 9.07 7.89
N ILE A 54 -9.45 9.98 7.55
CA ILE A 54 -9.10 11.34 7.16
C ILE A 54 -9.76 12.35 8.12
N ASP A 55 -9.03 13.42 8.41
CA ASP A 55 -9.52 14.55 9.18
C ASP A 55 -10.44 15.47 8.33
N ARG A 56 -10.94 16.55 8.94
CA ARG A 56 -11.77 17.56 8.28
C ARG A 56 -11.07 18.27 7.11
N HIS A 57 -9.75 18.16 6.98
CA HIS A 57 -8.95 18.73 5.90
C HIS A 57 -8.60 17.69 4.82
N ASN A 58 -9.19 16.50 4.87
CA ASN A 58 -8.91 15.34 4.02
C ASN A 58 -7.44 14.88 4.07
N LYS A 59 -6.76 15.10 5.20
CA LYS A 59 -5.41 14.59 5.49
C LYS A 59 -5.49 13.34 6.40
N PRO A 60 -4.45 12.49 6.46
CA PRO A 60 -4.41 11.32 7.35
C PRO A 60 -4.65 11.71 8.81
N SER A 61 -5.62 11.08 9.49
CA SER A 61 -5.98 11.35 10.88
C SER A 61 -5.20 10.48 11.85
N LYS A 62 -4.79 11.03 13.00
CA LYS A 62 -4.16 10.25 14.09
C LYS A 62 -5.16 9.68 15.10
N ASN A 63 -6.45 9.79 14.85
CA ASN A 63 -7.49 9.39 15.81
C ASN A 63 -7.82 7.88 15.79
N GLY A 64 -7.16 7.06 14.96
CA GLY A 64 -7.42 5.61 14.87
C GLY A 64 -7.45 4.89 16.21
N PRO A 65 -6.46 5.07 17.12
CA PRO A 65 -6.49 4.44 18.43
C PRO A 65 -7.67 4.89 19.29
N LEU A 66 -8.08 6.16 19.22
CA LEU A 66 -9.24 6.70 19.94
C LEU A 66 -10.56 6.16 19.37
N ILE A 67 -10.66 6.11 18.06
CA ILE A 67 -11.82 5.55 17.35
C ILE A 67 -11.96 4.06 17.68
N LEU A 68 -10.86 3.30 17.61
CA LEU A 68 -10.85 1.87 17.97
C LEU A 68 -11.27 1.65 19.41
N GLY A 69 -10.74 2.45 20.34
CA GLY A 69 -11.14 2.40 21.76
C GLY A 69 -12.63 2.67 21.99
N LYS A 70 -13.26 3.53 21.16
CA LYS A 70 -14.69 3.84 21.25
C LYS A 70 -15.57 2.80 20.54
N LEU A 71 -15.07 2.14 19.49
CA LEU A 71 -15.80 1.08 18.78
C LEU A 71 -16.11 -0.11 19.66
N GLN A 72 -15.20 -0.52 20.53
CA GLN A 72 -15.32 -1.66 21.47
C GLN A 72 -15.94 -2.90 20.82
N ASP A 73 -15.44 -3.26 19.63
CA ASP A 73 -15.96 -4.34 18.81
C ASP A 73 -14.80 -5.18 18.27
N ALA A 74 -14.81 -6.48 18.57
CA ALA A 74 -13.73 -7.41 18.24
C ALA A 74 -13.48 -7.60 16.73
N HIS A 75 -14.41 -7.15 15.88
CA HIS A 75 -14.19 -7.16 14.43
C HIS A 75 -13.17 -6.12 13.97
N PHE A 76 -12.91 -5.07 14.77
CA PHE A 76 -11.96 -4.03 14.43
C PHE A 76 -10.63 -4.23 15.12
N THR A 77 -9.54 -4.04 14.38
CA THR A 77 -8.18 -4.08 14.90
C THR A 77 -7.38 -2.86 14.46
N SER A 78 -6.31 -2.58 15.22
CA SER A 78 -5.36 -1.53 14.85
C SER A 78 -4.47 -1.99 13.73
N GLU A 79 -4.10 -1.05 12.86
CA GLU A 79 -3.05 -1.19 11.87
C GLU A 79 -1.78 -0.45 12.29
N LEU A 80 -0.69 -0.63 11.49
CA LEU A 80 0.63 -0.08 11.77
C LEU A 80 0.59 1.45 11.90
N ALA A 81 -0.18 2.15 11.07
CA ALA A 81 -0.37 3.59 11.19
C ALA A 81 -1.67 3.95 11.91
N MET A 82 -1.64 5.05 12.68
CA MET A 82 -2.81 5.57 13.39
C MET A 82 -3.96 5.99 12.46
N TYR A 83 -3.68 6.23 11.18
CA TYR A 83 -4.70 6.58 10.18
C TYR A 83 -5.33 5.37 9.48
N ASN A 84 -4.96 4.15 9.84
CA ASN A 84 -5.55 2.93 9.30
C ASN A 84 -6.18 2.09 10.40
N LEU A 85 -7.28 1.44 10.05
CA LEU A 85 -7.92 0.39 10.86
C LEU A 85 -8.27 -0.78 9.93
N GLU A 86 -8.34 -1.97 10.53
CA GLU A 86 -8.77 -3.19 9.86
C GLU A 86 -10.10 -3.68 10.44
N LEU A 87 -10.97 -4.13 9.57
CA LEU A 87 -12.25 -4.78 9.89
C LEU A 87 -12.20 -6.23 9.40
N ASN A 88 -12.38 -7.17 10.31
CA ASN A 88 -12.46 -8.60 10.03
C ASN A 88 -13.92 -9.03 9.97
N LEU A 89 -14.36 -9.55 8.82
CA LEU A 89 -15.72 -10.05 8.65
C LEU A 89 -15.84 -11.49 9.13
N ASP A 90 -17.02 -11.86 9.64
CA ASP A 90 -17.31 -13.23 9.97
C ASP A 90 -17.34 -14.09 8.69
N PRO A 91 -16.73 -15.28 8.69
CA PRO A 91 -16.74 -16.15 7.53
C PRO A 91 -18.17 -16.63 7.23
N VAL A 92 -18.48 -16.72 5.93
CA VAL A 92 -19.79 -17.15 5.43
C VAL A 92 -19.61 -18.41 4.60
N GLU A 93 -20.48 -19.41 4.78
CA GLU A 93 -20.48 -20.61 3.94
C GLU A 93 -20.84 -20.23 2.50
N LEU A 94 -20.03 -20.70 1.53
CA LEU A 94 -20.17 -20.36 0.12
C LEU A 94 -21.37 -21.11 -0.50
N LYS A 95 -22.52 -20.50 -0.45
CA LYS A 95 -23.78 -21.01 -1.02
C LYS A 95 -24.82 -19.91 -1.17
N ALA A 96 -25.78 -20.10 -2.05
CA ALA A 96 -26.95 -19.23 -2.23
C ALA A 96 -26.61 -17.72 -2.24
N GLU A 97 -27.01 -17.01 -1.18
CA GLU A 97 -26.86 -15.55 -1.03
C GLU A 97 -25.65 -15.13 -0.17
N SER A 98 -24.60 -15.94 -0.15
CA SER A 98 -23.43 -15.72 0.72
C SER A 98 -22.77 -14.34 0.50
N PHE A 99 -22.70 -13.86 -0.73
CA PHE A 99 -22.13 -12.55 -1.03
C PHE A 99 -22.99 -11.39 -0.54
N SER A 100 -24.32 -11.50 -0.68
CA SER A 100 -25.25 -10.51 -0.13
C SER A 100 -25.21 -10.48 1.40
N ILE A 101 -24.97 -11.61 2.07
CA ILE A 101 -24.78 -11.67 3.51
C ILE A 101 -23.48 -10.94 3.88
N MET A 102 -22.38 -11.20 3.18
CA MET A 102 -21.09 -10.54 3.42
C MET A 102 -21.16 -9.03 3.14
N GLU A 103 -21.83 -8.61 2.06
CA GLU A 103 -22.07 -7.19 1.78
C GLU A 103 -22.81 -6.51 2.92
N LYS A 104 -23.86 -7.15 3.47
CA LYS A 104 -24.61 -6.62 4.62
C LYS A 104 -23.72 -6.47 5.87
N GLN A 105 -22.84 -7.43 6.13
CA GLN A 105 -21.85 -7.33 7.23
C GLN A 105 -20.92 -6.15 7.00
N LEU A 106 -20.29 -6.05 5.84
CA LEU A 106 -19.36 -4.98 5.48
C LEU A 106 -20.01 -3.60 5.62
N ARG A 107 -21.21 -3.43 5.08
CA ARG A 107 -22.00 -2.20 5.21
C ARG A 107 -22.33 -1.85 6.66
N LYS A 108 -22.74 -2.83 7.47
CA LYS A 108 -23.06 -2.65 8.88
C LYS A 108 -21.85 -2.13 9.65
N TYR A 109 -20.71 -2.79 9.51
CA TYR A 109 -19.52 -2.45 10.30
C TYR A 109 -18.86 -1.15 9.81
N LEU A 110 -18.76 -0.91 8.50
CA LEU A 110 -18.25 0.36 8.00
C LEU A 110 -19.12 1.55 8.42
N ARG A 111 -20.46 1.41 8.43
CA ARG A 111 -21.34 2.45 8.98
C ARG A 111 -21.07 2.71 10.46
N LYS A 112 -20.83 1.66 11.27
CA LYS A 112 -20.46 1.80 12.68
C LYS A 112 -19.14 2.57 12.81
N ALA A 113 -18.12 2.22 12.00
CA ALA A 113 -16.85 2.94 11.99
C ALA A 113 -17.02 4.41 11.61
N GLU A 114 -17.81 4.72 10.57
CA GLU A 114 -18.12 6.09 10.14
C GLU A 114 -18.83 6.91 11.23
N GLN A 115 -19.81 6.33 11.88
CA GLN A 115 -20.53 7.00 12.97
C GLN A 115 -19.58 7.38 14.11
N VAL A 116 -18.68 6.47 14.51
CA VAL A 116 -17.69 6.75 15.54
C VAL A 116 -16.66 7.77 15.06
N ALA A 117 -16.10 7.61 13.85
CA ALA A 117 -15.12 8.54 13.30
C ALA A 117 -15.66 9.97 13.22
N THR A 118 -16.92 10.16 12.81
CA THR A 118 -17.58 11.46 12.74
C THR A 118 -17.61 12.17 14.10
N THR A 119 -17.66 11.45 15.23
CA THR A 119 -17.62 12.08 16.57
C THR A 119 -16.26 12.70 16.92
N PHE A 120 -15.21 12.37 16.15
CA PHE A 120 -13.88 12.96 16.24
C PHE A 120 -13.62 13.99 15.12
N GLY A 121 -14.61 14.25 14.26
CA GLY A 121 -14.46 15.10 13.08
C GLY A 121 -13.78 14.41 11.91
N ASP A 122 -13.64 13.09 11.96
CA ASP A 122 -12.97 12.26 10.97
C ASP A 122 -13.98 11.58 10.03
N ALA A 123 -13.46 11.06 8.91
CA ALA A 123 -14.22 10.27 7.96
C ALA A 123 -13.44 9.01 7.55
N VAL A 124 -14.19 7.96 7.21
CA VAL A 124 -13.65 6.72 6.64
C VAL A 124 -13.53 6.86 5.13
N ILE A 125 -12.42 6.38 4.55
CA ILE A 125 -12.20 6.34 3.11
C ILE A 125 -11.67 4.97 2.68
N LEU A 126 -12.16 4.48 1.53
CA LEU A 126 -11.73 3.22 0.92
C LEU A 126 -10.87 3.53 -0.32
N THR A 127 -9.60 3.22 -0.26
CA THR A 127 -8.62 3.45 -1.34
C THR A 127 -7.38 2.61 -1.08
N GLY A 128 -6.67 2.18 -2.10
CA GLY A 128 -5.45 1.38 -1.91
C GLY A 128 -4.28 2.17 -1.34
N ILE A 129 -4.14 3.44 -1.73
CA ILE A 129 -3.25 4.45 -1.13
C ILE A 129 -4.05 5.75 -1.04
N LEU A 130 -4.00 6.38 0.12
CA LEU A 130 -4.68 7.66 0.33
C LEU A 130 -3.98 8.77 -0.49
N PRO A 131 -4.65 9.44 -1.46
CA PRO A 131 -3.97 10.41 -2.31
C PRO A 131 -3.34 11.59 -1.56
N SER A 132 -3.96 12.03 -0.46
CA SER A 132 -3.47 13.14 0.38
C SER A 132 -2.39 12.75 1.39
N ILE A 133 -1.91 11.49 1.35
CA ILE A 133 -0.79 11.08 2.18
C ILE A 133 0.49 11.81 1.75
N ASP A 134 1.28 12.25 2.70
CA ASP A 134 2.54 12.96 2.48
C ASP A 134 3.70 12.26 3.22
N LEU A 135 4.93 12.71 3.00
CA LEU A 135 6.12 12.12 3.63
C LEU A 135 6.08 12.20 5.16
N ARG A 136 5.40 13.20 5.71
CA ARG A 136 5.20 13.34 7.15
C ARG A 136 4.39 12.19 7.73
N SER A 137 3.39 11.72 6.99
CA SER A 137 2.54 10.62 7.41
C SER A 137 3.29 9.28 7.54
N GLY A 138 4.52 9.20 7.01
CA GLY A 138 5.46 8.10 7.17
C GLY A 138 6.41 8.25 8.38
N GLN A 139 6.25 9.27 9.24
CA GLN A 139 7.09 9.46 10.41
C GLN A 139 6.56 8.71 11.63
N MET A 140 7.47 8.38 12.58
CA MET A 140 7.19 7.55 13.75
C MET A 140 6.05 8.09 14.65
N ASP A 141 5.76 9.39 14.61
CA ASP A 141 4.64 10.01 15.34
C ASP A 141 3.25 9.66 14.77
N TYR A 142 3.20 8.98 13.61
CA TYR A 142 2.01 8.35 13.05
C TYR A 142 1.92 6.84 13.32
N MET A 143 2.96 6.23 13.92
CA MET A 143 2.90 4.81 14.27
C MET A 143 1.90 4.57 15.40
N THR A 144 1.04 3.58 15.23
CA THR A 144 0.14 3.13 16.28
C THR A 144 0.93 2.70 17.52
N PRO A 145 0.59 3.19 18.74
CA PRO A 145 1.33 2.90 19.95
C PRO A 145 1.09 1.45 20.43
N ASN A 146 1.64 0.50 19.67
CA ASN A 146 1.56 -0.92 19.94
C ASN A 146 2.98 -1.49 20.06
N PRO A 147 3.35 -2.14 21.19
CA PRO A 147 4.69 -2.70 21.40
C PRO A 147 5.13 -3.66 20.30
N ARG A 148 4.20 -4.38 19.68
CA ARG A 148 4.49 -5.29 18.57
C ARG A 148 5.01 -4.54 17.34
N TYR A 149 4.44 -3.40 17.00
CA TYR A 149 4.84 -2.61 15.82
C TYR A 149 6.21 -1.98 16.02
N GLN A 150 6.48 -1.47 17.23
CA GLN A 150 7.81 -0.97 17.59
C GLN A 150 8.87 -2.06 17.50
N ALA A 151 8.57 -3.25 18.06
CA ALA A 151 9.43 -4.41 17.97
C ALA A 151 9.72 -4.84 16.52
N LEU A 152 8.69 -4.82 15.68
CA LEU A 152 8.83 -5.17 14.26
C LEU A 152 9.73 -4.17 13.53
N ASP A 153 9.55 -2.87 13.76
CA ASP A 153 10.39 -1.82 13.20
C ASP A 153 11.86 -1.98 13.59
N GLU A 154 12.13 -2.15 14.88
CA GLU A 154 13.50 -2.35 15.40
C GLU A 154 14.18 -3.59 14.79
N ILE A 155 13.47 -4.72 14.73
CA ILE A 155 14.03 -5.96 14.20
C ILE A 155 14.29 -5.87 12.70
N ILE A 156 13.36 -5.31 11.94
CA ILE A 156 13.50 -5.16 10.48
C ILE A 156 14.66 -4.22 10.16
N LYS A 157 14.82 -3.11 10.90
CA LYS A 157 15.99 -2.21 10.80
C LYS A 157 17.30 -2.93 11.09
N GLN A 158 17.36 -3.69 12.18
CA GLN A 158 18.55 -4.47 12.54
C GLN A 158 18.93 -5.49 11.47
N LEU A 159 17.93 -6.17 10.88
CA LEU A 159 18.17 -7.15 9.83
C LEU A 159 18.64 -6.51 8.52
N ARG A 160 18.15 -5.31 8.20
CA ARG A 160 18.59 -4.56 7.04
C ARG A 160 19.98 -3.95 7.23
N GLY A 161 20.26 -3.39 8.41
CA GLY A 161 21.54 -2.75 8.76
C GLY A 161 21.85 -1.44 8.02
N GLN A 162 20.89 -0.90 7.28
CA GLN A 162 20.96 0.37 6.53
C GLN A 162 19.56 0.92 6.30
N ASP A 163 19.45 2.15 5.81
CA ASP A 163 18.16 2.75 5.45
C ASP A 163 17.45 1.96 4.34
N PHE A 164 16.14 2.04 4.33
CA PHE A 164 15.32 1.50 3.25
C PHE A 164 15.34 2.46 2.07
N GLU A 165 15.21 1.94 0.87
CA GLU A 165 15.15 2.73 -0.34
C GLU A 165 13.89 2.38 -1.12
N LEU A 166 13.11 3.42 -1.46
CA LEU A 166 12.05 3.33 -2.45
C LEU A 166 12.58 3.86 -3.77
N ASN A 167 12.47 3.06 -4.82
CA ASN A 167 12.77 3.45 -6.19
C ASN A 167 11.65 2.92 -7.09
N ILE A 168 10.68 3.79 -7.37
CA ILE A 168 9.49 3.43 -8.14
C ILE A 168 9.39 4.39 -9.32
N SER A 169 9.60 3.88 -10.53
CA SER A 169 9.49 4.63 -11.77
C SER A 169 8.14 4.37 -12.42
N GLY A 170 7.37 5.43 -12.64
CA GLY A 170 6.09 5.43 -13.32
C GLY A 170 6.04 6.56 -14.37
N VAL A 171 4.96 7.35 -14.38
CA VAL A 171 4.90 8.62 -15.13
C VAL A 171 5.81 9.65 -14.44
N ASP A 172 5.72 9.71 -13.12
CA ASP A 172 6.70 10.38 -12.26
C ASP A 172 7.69 9.34 -11.72
N GLU A 173 8.77 9.79 -11.08
CA GLU A 173 9.73 8.95 -10.39
C GLU A 173 9.73 9.27 -8.90
N LEU A 174 9.76 8.24 -8.06
CA LEU A 174 9.91 8.34 -6.62
C LEU A 174 11.20 7.63 -6.20
N ILE A 175 12.20 8.42 -5.84
CA ILE A 175 13.43 7.93 -5.20
C ILE A 175 13.45 8.54 -3.80
N LEU A 176 13.48 7.71 -2.77
CA LEU A 176 13.40 8.12 -1.38
C LEU A 176 14.12 7.12 -0.48
N ALA A 177 14.96 7.62 0.43
CA ALA A 177 15.47 6.84 1.55
C ALA A 177 14.62 7.09 2.80
N HIS A 178 14.38 6.04 3.61
CA HIS A 178 13.64 6.16 4.85
C HIS A 178 14.16 5.20 5.92
N THR A 179 13.91 5.53 7.19
CA THR A 179 14.51 4.85 8.34
C THR A 179 13.58 3.96 9.13
N ASN A 180 12.32 3.80 8.72
CA ASN A 180 11.31 3.04 9.46
C ASN A 180 10.38 2.28 8.51
N ILE A 181 9.62 1.32 9.06
CA ILE A 181 8.68 0.48 8.28
C ILE A 181 7.33 1.15 7.99
N LEU A 182 7.08 2.37 8.47
CA LEU A 182 5.75 2.99 8.41
C LEU A 182 5.30 3.32 6.98
N PHE A 183 6.23 3.38 6.02
CA PHE A 183 5.88 3.56 4.61
C PHE A 183 5.05 2.39 4.05
N GLU A 184 5.18 1.20 4.64
CA GLU A 184 4.31 0.06 4.35
C GLU A 184 2.85 0.39 4.66
N ALA A 185 2.59 1.08 5.77
CA ALA A 185 1.25 1.45 6.22
C ALA A 185 0.54 2.46 5.30
N CYS A 186 1.21 3.03 4.29
CA CYS A 186 0.52 3.79 3.24
C CYS A 186 -0.43 2.91 2.42
N ASN A 187 -0.27 1.59 2.48
CA ASN A 187 -1.09 0.60 1.76
C ASN A 187 -2.33 0.21 2.58
N THR A 188 -3.44 0.05 1.89
CA THR A 188 -4.67 -0.55 2.43
C THR A 188 -5.25 -1.52 1.41
N SER A 189 -5.74 -2.67 1.90
CA SER A 189 -6.22 -3.78 1.08
C SER A 189 -7.63 -4.21 1.43
N PHE A 190 -8.25 -4.95 0.52
CA PHE A 190 -9.44 -5.76 0.76
C PHE A 190 -9.06 -7.22 0.55
N GLN A 191 -8.69 -7.91 1.64
CA GLN A 191 -8.16 -9.27 1.57
C GLN A 191 -9.32 -10.26 1.52
N CYS A 192 -9.25 -11.19 0.56
CA CYS A 192 -10.31 -12.18 0.35
C CYS A 192 -9.82 -13.58 0.69
N HIS A 193 -10.60 -14.33 1.44
CA HIS A 193 -10.29 -15.70 1.85
C HIS A 193 -11.23 -16.70 1.20
N LEU A 194 -10.68 -17.80 0.71
CA LEU A 194 -11.43 -18.96 0.25
C LEU A 194 -10.91 -20.22 0.92
N GLN A 195 -11.79 -20.92 1.64
CA GLN A 195 -11.47 -22.24 2.19
C GLN A 195 -11.40 -23.27 1.08
N VAL A 196 -10.39 -24.14 1.13
CA VAL A 196 -10.13 -25.19 0.15
C VAL A 196 -9.79 -26.50 0.85
N SER A 197 -10.13 -27.64 0.24
CA SER A 197 -9.72 -28.96 0.76
C SER A 197 -8.21 -29.17 0.57
N ALA A 198 -7.64 -30.08 1.35
CA ALA A 198 -6.22 -30.40 1.24
C ALA A 198 -5.88 -31.04 -0.13
N GLU A 199 -6.80 -31.83 -0.68
CA GLU A 199 -6.66 -32.52 -1.96
C GLU A 199 -6.64 -31.55 -3.15
N GLU A 200 -7.38 -30.44 -3.06
CA GLU A 200 -7.44 -29.43 -4.13
C GLU A 200 -6.44 -28.31 -3.95
N PHE A 201 -5.80 -28.21 -2.79
CA PHE A 201 -5.01 -27.03 -2.40
C PHE A 201 -3.94 -26.65 -3.44
N VAL A 202 -3.16 -27.63 -3.93
CA VAL A 202 -2.08 -27.38 -4.90
C VAL A 202 -2.62 -26.76 -6.18
N ASP A 203 -3.64 -27.39 -6.76
CA ASP A 203 -4.24 -26.92 -8.00
C ASP A 203 -4.92 -25.54 -7.82
N GLN A 204 -5.65 -25.35 -6.72
CA GLN A 204 -6.32 -24.08 -6.41
C GLN A 204 -5.32 -22.95 -6.14
N TYR A 205 -4.21 -23.24 -5.46
CA TYR A 205 -3.17 -22.24 -5.20
C TYR A 205 -2.46 -21.82 -6.49
N ASN A 206 -2.07 -22.80 -7.32
CA ASN A 206 -1.45 -22.51 -8.61
C ASN A 206 -2.40 -21.74 -9.54
N TRP A 207 -3.69 -22.08 -9.50
CA TRP A 207 -4.72 -21.34 -10.24
C TRP A 207 -4.88 -19.90 -9.72
N ALA A 208 -4.89 -19.70 -8.40
CA ALA A 208 -4.90 -18.36 -7.79
C ALA A 208 -3.71 -17.50 -8.27
N GLN A 209 -2.52 -18.10 -8.42
CA GLN A 209 -1.36 -17.43 -8.98
C GLN A 209 -1.60 -17.04 -10.45
N LEU A 210 -2.10 -17.95 -11.28
CA LEU A 210 -2.33 -17.71 -12.71
C LEU A 210 -3.31 -16.56 -12.96
N ILE A 211 -4.42 -16.52 -12.23
CA ILE A 211 -5.46 -15.49 -12.40
C ILE A 211 -5.14 -14.16 -11.72
N SER A 212 -4.10 -14.10 -10.87
CA SER A 212 -3.82 -12.91 -10.07
C SER A 212 -3.52 -11.66 -10.90
N GLY A 213 -2.76 -11.79 -12.00
CA GLY A 213 -2.50 -10.69 -12.91
C GLY A 213 -3.76 -10.12 -13.53
N PRO A 214 -4.56 -10.93 -14.27
CA PRO A 214 -5.84 -10.48 -14.80
C PRO A 214 -6.76 -9.84 -13.76
N VAL A 215 -6.97 -10.48 -12.62
CA VAL A 215 -7.85 -9.95 -11.56
C VAL A 215 -7.34 -8.61 -11.03
N LEU A 216 -6.04 -8.49 -10.72
CA LEU A 216 -5.45 -7.23 -10.27
C LEU A 216 -5.66 -6.11 -11.29
N ALA A 217 -5.49 -6.41 -12.59
CA ALA A 217 -5.57 -5.41 -13.65
C ALA A 217 -6.91 -4.65 -13.68
N VAL A 218 -8.02 -5.31 -13.38
CA VAL A 218 -9.36 -4.70 -13.35
C VAL A 218 -9.75 -4.15 -11.98
N CYS A 219 -8.91 -4.35 -10.95
CA CYS A 219 -9.20 -3.96 -9.57
C CYS A 219 -8.32 -2.81 -9.05
N THR A 220 -7.37 -2.28 -9.84
CA THR A 220 -6.38 -1.28 -9.40
C THR A 220 -7.01 -0.03 -8.78
N ASN A 221 -6.48 0.44 -7.63
CA ASN A 221 -7.00 1.60 -6.88
C ASN A 221 -5.93 2.40 -6.10
N SER A 222 -4.67 2.43 -6.58
CA SER A 222 -3.57 3.12 -5.87
C SER A 222 -2.53 3.75 -6.80
N PRO A 223 -2.90 4.70 -7.69
CA PRO A 223 -1.97 5.21 -8.70
C PRO A 223 -1.08 6.36 -8.22
N LEU A 224 -1.34 6.90 -7.03
CA LEU A 224 -0.70 8.11 -6.53
C LEU A 224 -0.06 7.87 -5.17
N LEU A 225 1.19 8.32 -5.01
CA LEU A 225 1.92 8.30 -3.74
C LEU A 225 2.75 9.58 -3.61
N PHE A 226 2.63 10.29 -2.48
CA PHE A 226 3.32 11.54 -2.18
C PHE A 226 3.22 12.57 -3.32
N GLY A 227 2.01 12.67 -3.90
CA GLY A 227 1.72 13.57 -5.01
C GLY A 227 2.30 13.18 -6.36
N ARG A 228 2.87 11.98 -6.52
CA ARG A 228 3.46 11.45 -7.76
C ARG A 228 2.55 10.42 -8.39
N GLU A 229 2.46 10.46 -9.72
CA GLU A 229 1.76 9.47 -10.53
C GLU A 229 2.72 8.33 -10.87
N LEU A 230 2.49 7.15 -10.27
CA LEU A 230 3.38 6.00 -10.38
C LEU A 230 2.68 4.84 -11.13
N TRP A 231 2.64 3.64 -10.54
CA TRP A 231 1.98 2.49 -11.15
C TRP A 231 0.46 2.53 -10.94
N SER A 232 -0.31 1.85 -11.78
CA SER A 232 -1.77 1.72 -11.55
C SER A 232 -2.09 1.09 -10.19
N GLU A 233 -1.21 0.21 -9.70
CA GLU A 233 -1.28 -0.35 -8.35
C GLU A 233 0.09 -0.17 -7.65
N THR A 234 0.35 1.04 -7.18
CA THR A 234 1.62 1.41 -6.53
C THR A 234 1.85 0.67 -5.20
N ARG A 235 0.79 0.11 -4.58
CA ARG A 235 0.91 -0.76 -3.41
C ARG A 235 1.89 -1.92 -3.63
N ILE A 236 1.94 -2.46 -4.85
CA ILE A 236 2.79 -3.62 -5.14
C ILE A 236 4.28 -3.28 -4.96
N PRO A 237 4.89 -2.32 -5.67
CA PRO A 237 6.29 -1.98 -5.46
C PRO A 237 6.53 -1.30 -4.10
N LEU A 238 5.59 -0.53 -3.57
CA LEU A 238 5.74 0.12 -2.28
C LEU A 238 5.89 -0.90 -1.15
N PHE A 239 5.00 -1.88 -1.05
CA PHE A 239 5.09 -2.90 -0.01
C PHE A 239 6.37 -3.73 -0.15
N GLN A 240 6.76 -4.08 -1.37
CA GLN A 240 7.98 -4.86 -1.61
C GLN A 240 9.25 -4.13 -1.15
N GLN A 241 9.31 -2.81 -1.33
CA GLN A 241 10.52 -2.03 -1.07
C GLN A 241 10.58 -1.45 0.35
N SER A 242 9.43 -1.10 0.94
CA SER A 242 9.35 -0.44 2.26
C SER A 242 9.79 -1.32 3.44
N ILE A 243 9.78 -2.65 3.27
CA ILE A 243 10.19 -3.62 4.29
C ILE A 243 11.23 -4.62 3.78
N ASP A 244 11.96 -4.27 2.73
CA ASP A 244 12.99 -5.15 2.16
C ASP A 244 14.22 -5.21 3.08
N ILE A 245 14.44 -6.37 3.69
CA ILE A 245 15.56 -6.61 4.60
C ILE A 245 16.87 -6.95 3.90
N ARG A 246 16.92 -7.03 2.57
CA ARG A 246 18.14 -7.36 1.82
C ARG A 246 19.10 -6.18 1.86
N SER A 247 20.34 -6.43 2.24
CA SER A 247 21.41 -5.43 2.18
C SER A 247 22.01 -5.36 0.78
N LYS A 248 22.65 -4.23 0.42
CA LYS A 248 23.39 -4.05 -0.84
C LYS A 248 24.67 -4.92 -0.95
N GLY A 249 25.02 -5.67 0.11
CA GLY A 249 26.19 -6.55 0.10
C GLY A 249 26.01 -7.69 -0.90
N TYR A 250 27.04 -7.91 -1.74
CA TYR A 250 27.16 -9.06 -2.63
C TYR A 250 27.28 -10.34 -1.79
N HIS A 251 26.16 -10.96 -1.47
CA HIS A 251 26.16 -12.27 -0.86
C HIS A 251 25.86 -13.32 -1.94
N LEU A 252 26.65 -14.38 -1.97
CA LEU A 252 26.52 -15.52 -2.88
C LEU A 252 25.14 -16.25 -2.76
N LYS A 253 24.36 -15.95 -1.71
CA LYS A 253 23.00 -16.43 -1.55
C LYS A 253 22.05 -15.25 -1.78
N GLU A 254 21.39 -15.24 -2.92
CA GLU A 254 20.25 -14.34 -3.15
C GLU A 254 19.19 -14.59 -2.08
N LYS A 255 18.94 -13.58 -1.26
CA LYS A 255 17.83 -13.58 -0.32
C LYS A 255 16.60 -13.08 -1.07
N GLU A 256 15.48 -13.77 -0.91
CA GLU A 256 14.20 -13.32 -1.46
C GLU A 256 13.60 -12.19 -0.62
N GLN A 257 12.78 -11.36 -1.26
CA GLN A 257 11.94 -10.39 -0.56
C GLN A 257 10.84 -11.11 0.21
N ARG A 258 10.57 -10.65 1.43
CA ARG A 258 9.46 -11.19 2.25
C ARG A 258 8.10 -10.94 1.63
N VAL A 259 7.97 -9.84 0.86
CA VAL A 259 6.78 -9.55 0.05
C VAL A 259 7.07 -10.05 -1.36
N SER A 260 6.43 -11.12 -1.77
CA SER A 260 6.74 -11.76 -3.04
C SER A 260 5.54 -12.44 -3.71
N PHE A 261 5.65 -12.62 -5.02
CA PHE A 261 4.73 -13.42 -5.81
C PHE A 261 5.01 -14.92 -5.70
N GLY A 262 6.24 -15.29 -5.37
CA GLY A 262 6.77 -16.65 -5.48
C GLY A 262 7.62 -16.82 -6.74
N ASN A 263 8.18 -18.03 -6.93
CA ASN A 263 9.13 -18.29 -8.01
C ASN A 263 8.83 -19.55 -8.84
N HIS A 264 7.87 -20.37 -8.43
CA HIS A 264 7.52 -21.60 -9.14
C HIS A 264 6.11 -22.07 -8.76
N TRP A 265 5.58 -23.00 -9.55
CA TRP A 265 4.35 -23.74 -9.25
C TRP A 265 4.60 -24.71 -8.11
N ILE A 266 3.74 -24.70 -7.09
CA ILE A 266 3.86 -25.65 -5.97
C ILE A 266 3.41 -27.04 -6.40
N ARG A 267 3.95 -28.06 -5.73
CA ARG A 267 3.67 -29.49 -5.98
C ARG A 267 3.06 -30.19 -4.76
N GLU A 268 3.23 -29.62 -3.58
CA GLU A 268 2.72 -30.13 -2.30
C GLU A 268 2.07 -29.00 -1.50
N THR A 269 1.06 -29.33 -0.71
CA THR A 269 0.29 -28.38 0.09
C THR A 269 1.16 -27.61 1.10
N THR A 270 2.14 -28.28 1.70
CA THR A 270 3.03 -27.69 2.71
C THR A 270 4.31 -27.10 2.13
N GLU A 271 4.55 -27.22 0.82
CA GLU A 271 5.77 -26.76 0.16
C GLU A 271 6.06 -25.28 0.42
N ILE A 272 5.03 -24.42 0.36
CA ILE A 272 5.19 -22.97 0.60
C ILE A 272 5.66 -22.70 2.03
N TYR A 273 5.10 -23.40 3.02
CA TYR A 273 5.51 -23.24 4.41
C TYR A 273 6.96 -23.71 4.62
N LYS A 274 7.33 -24.86 4.03
CA LYS A 274 8.69 -25.40 4.07
C LYS A 274 9.68 -24.45 3.39
N GLU A 275 9.32 -23.91 2.22
CA GLU A 275 10.11 -22.91 1.52
C GLU A 275 10.29 -21.63 2.35
N ASN A 276 9.22 -21.14 2.95
CA ASN A 276 9.27 -19.96 3.81
C ASN A 276 10.19 -20.16 5.02
N ILE A 277 10.13 -21.34 5.66
CA ILE A 277 11.03 -21.70 6.79
C ILE A 277 12.49 -21.76 6.33
N ALA A 278 12.74 -22.34 5.14
CA ALA A 278 14.09 -22.49 4.60
C ALA A 278 14.74 -21.15 4.18
N ARG A 279 13.93 -20.21 3.66
CA ARG A 279 14.42 -18.95 3.07
C ARG A 279 14.47 -17.79 4.05
N PHE A 280 13.49 -17.68 4.97
CA PHE A 280 13.30 -16.49 5.77
C PHE A 280 13.67 -16.71 7.23
N PRO A 281 14.63 -15.93 7.78
CA PRO A 281 14.97 -16.00 9.19
C PRO A 281 13.79 -15.56 10.07
N LEU A 282 13.79 -16.05 11.32
CA LEU A 282 12.81 -15.65 12.33
C LEU A 282 12.94 -14.16 12.65
N ILE A 283 11.83 -13.44 12.58
CA ILE A 283 11.71 -12.04 13.02
C ILE A 283 11.09 -11.98 14.42
N LEU A 284 10.03 -12.75 14.65
CA LEU A 284 9.27 -12.75 15.89
C LEU A 284 9.29 -14.16 16.50
N THR A 285 9.24 -14.22 17.82
CA THR A 285 9.07 -15.46 18.57
C THR A 285 8.05 -15.28 19.68
N HIS A 286 7.39 -16.35 20.07
CA HIS A 286 6.60 -16.39 21.29
C HIS A 286 7.02 -17.56 22.17
N LYS A 287 6.71 -17.50 23.45
CA LYS A 287 6.91 -18.60 24.39
C LYS A 287 5.73 -19.56 24.27
N SER A 288 5.89 -20.68 23.57
CA SER A 288 4.98 -21.82 23.63
C SER A 288 5.66 -23.00 24.33
N THR A 289 4.90 -23.73 25.09
CA THR A 289 5.31 -25.00 25.71
C THR A 289 4.64 -26.20 25.04
N ALA A 290 3.66 -25.95 24.16
CA ALA A 290 2.91 -26.97 23.46
C ALA A 290 3.78 -27.71 22.42
N ASN A 291 3.59 -29.02 22.30
CA ASN A 291 4.19 -29.86 21.26
C ASN A 291 3.05 -30.38 20.38
N SER A 292 3.00 -29.88 19.15
CA SER A 292 1.91 -30.18 18.22
C SER A 292 1.78 -31.68 17.86
N LEU A 293 2.90 -32.40 17.83
CA LEU A 293 2.88 -33.84 17.60
C LEU A 293 2.33 -34.61 18.82
N ASP A 294 2.68 -34.17 20.04
CA ASP A 294 2.14 -34.79 21.26
C ASP A 294 0.63 -34.51 21.43
N GLU A 295 0.15 -33.36 20.96
CA GLU A 295 -1.29 -33.06 20.93
C GLU A 295 -2.02 -33.97 19.94
N LEU A 296 -1.49 -34.15 18.72
CA LEU A 296 -2.04 -35.08 17.72
C LEU A 296 -2.06 -36.51 18.23
N ALA A 297 -0.99 -36.99 18.88
CA ALA A 297 -0.92 -38.32 19.45
C ALA A 297 -2.00 -38.57 20.54
N LYS A 298 -2.50 -37.51 21.16
CA LYS A 298 -3.61 -37.52 22.13
C LYS A 298 -4.98 -37.33 21.47
N GLY A 299 -5.06 -37.27 20.16
CA GLY A 299 -6.29 -36.99 19.42
C GLY A 299 -6.78 -35.53 19.47
N GLN A 300 -5.90 -34.61 19.85
CA GLN A 300 -6.20 -33.17 19.89
C GLN A 300 -5.69 -32.50 18.62
N ILE A 301 -6.42 -31.50 18.11
CA ILE A 301 -6.00 -30.70 16.96
C ILE A 301 -5.12 -29.54 17.45
N PRO A 302 -3.83 -29.50 17.07
CA PRO A 302 -2.92 -28.42 17.46
C PRO A 302 -3.20 -27.14 16.70
N ASP A 303 -2.98 -25.98 17.36
CA ASP A 303 -3.20 -24.67 16.77
C ASP A 303 -2.04 -24.18 15.88
N LEU A 304 -0.91 -24.90 15.81
CA LEU A 304 0.27 -24.61 15.01
C LEU A 304 0.77 -23.16 15.17
N GLN A 305 0.88 -22.69 16.42
CA GLN A 305 1.17 -21.28 16.73
C GLN A 305 2.50 -20.80 16.17
N ALA A 306 3.55 -21.63 16.21
CA ALA A 306 4.85 -21.24 15.68
C ALA A 306 4.81 -21.09 14.15
N LEU A 307 4.10 -22.00 13.46
CA LEU A 307 3.91 -21.93 12.01
C LEU A 307 3.08 -20.71 11.61
N LYS A 308 1.98 -20.43 12.31
CA LYS A 308 1.15 -19.25 12.06
C LYS A 308 1.92 -17.95 12.27
N LEU A 309 2.70 -17.85 13.37
CA LEU A 309 3.51 -16.66 13.63
C LEU A 309 4.59 -16.45 12.57
N HIS A 310 5.32 -17.52 12.20
CA HIS A 310 6.34 -17.44 11.16
C HIS A 310 5.73 -17.03 9.80
N ASN A 311 4.66 -17.70 9.38
CA ASN A 311 3.94 -17.39 8.14
C ASN A 311 3.36 -15.95 8.13
N GLY A 312 2.95 -15.44 9.29
CA GLY A 312 2.46 -14.07 9.48
C GLY A 312 3.52 -12.97 9.31
N THR A 313 4.81 -13.33 9.20
CA THR A 313 5.92 -12.41 8.94
C THR A 313 6.42 -12.47 7.48
N ILE A 314 5.71 -13.17 6.61
CA ILE A 314 6.05 -13.35 5.20
C ILE A 314 4.79 -13.03 4.39
N TRP A 315 4.90 -12.04 3.53
CA TRP A 315 3.75 -11.46 2.82
C TRP A 315 3.76 -11.88 1.35
N ARG A 316 3.26 -13.09 1.07
CA ARG A 316 2.98 -13.52 -0.30
C ARG A 316 1.66 -12.91 -0.77
N TRP A 317 1.56 -12.53 -2.03
CA TRP A 317 0.34 -11.93 -2.61
C TRP A 317 -0.85 -12.88 -2.62
N ASN A 318 -0.62 -14.19 -2.82
CA ASN A 318 -1.52 -15.25 -2.40
C ASN A 318 -0.87 -15.98 -1.22
N ARG A 319 -1.50 -15.97 -0.06
CA ARG A 319 -0.95 -16.56 1.17
C ARG A 319 -1.69 -17.84 1.54
N PRO A 320 -0.97 -18.95 1.80
CA PRO A 320 -1.58 -20.11 2.40
C PRO A 320 -1.87 -19.83 3.87
N CYS A 321 -3.07 -20.14 4.33
CA CYS A 321 -3.47 -19.96 5.72
C CYS A 321 -4.00 -21.25 6.30
N PHE A 322 -3.50 -21.62 7.49
CA PHE A 322 -4.04 -22.65 8.35
C PHE A 322 -4.85 -22.02 9.49
N GLY A 323 -5.95 -22.62 9.87
CA GLY A 323 -6.75 -22.21 11.00
C GLY A 323 -7.48 -23.38 11.66
N THR A 324 -7.90 -23.17 12.92
CA THR A 324 -8.66 -24.12 13.71
C THR A 324 -9.95 -23.47 14.19
N GLY A 325 -10.97 -23.43 13.32
CA GLY A 325 -12.29 -22.89 13.68
C GLY A 325 -13.09 -23.91 14.49
N ASN A 326 -13.47 -23.58 15.72
CA ASN A 326 -14.20 -24.51 16.60
C ASN A 326 -13.54 -25.88 16.77
N GLY A 327 -12.20 -25.93 16.76
CA GLY A 327 -11.43 -27.17 16.86
C GLY A 327 -11.32 -27.98 15.57
N VAL A 328 -11.84 -27.47 14.45
CA VAL A 328 -11.75 -28.15 13.13
C VAL A 328 -10.66 -27.48 12.29
N PRO A 329 -9.60 -28.23 11.89
CA PRO A 329 -8.52 -27.68 11.10
C PRO A 329 -8.97 -27.44 9.66
N HIS A 330 -8.62 -26.30 9.09
CA HIS A 330 -8.96 -25.95 7.72
C HIS A 330 -7.85 -25.15 7.03
N LEU A 331 -7.79 -25.25 5.70
CA LEU A 331 -6.88 -24.52 4.85
C LEU A 331 -7.62 -23.45 4.06
N ARG A 332 -6.99 -22.30 3.87
CA ARG A 332 -7.50 -21.19 3.05
C ARG A 332 -6.41 -20.66 2.14
N ILE A 333 -6.84 -20.13 1.00
CA ILE A 333 -6.04 -19.26 0.15
C ILE A 333 -6.51 -17.82 0.41
N GLU A 334 -5.60 -16.96 0.77
CA GLU A 334 -5.83 -15.55 1.03
C GLU A 334 -5.28 -14.71 -0.13
N ASN A 335 -6.15 -13.97 -0.77
CA ASN A 335 -5.81 -12.99 -1.79
C ASN A 335 -5.53 -11.65 -1.10
N ARG A 336 -4.27 -11.19 -1.14
CA ARG A 336 -3.81 -9.95 -0.49
C ARG A 336 -3.54 -8.81 -1.48
N TYR A 337 -3.54 -9.11 -2.78
CA TYR A 337 -3.19 -8.12 -3.80
C TYR A 337 -4.34 -7.15 -4.14
N LEU A 338 -5.58 -7.44 -3.78
CA LEU A 338 -6.69 -6.54 -4.02
C LEU A 338 -6.59 -5.29 -3.15
N PRO A 339 -6.65 -4.07 -3.74
CA PRO A 339 -6.70 -2.83 -2.98
C PRO A 339 -8.04 -2.66 -2.27
N SER A 340 -8.03 -1.87 -1.19
CA SER A 340 -9.24 -1.33 -0.59
C SER A 340 -9.97 -0.41 -1.57
N GLY A 341 -11.29 -0.47 -1.60
CA GLY A 341 -12.19 0.43 -2.32
C GLY A 341 -12.35 0.18 -3.82
N PRO A 342 -12.84 1.20 -4.55
CA PRO A 342 -13.22 2.51 -4.04
C PRO A 342 -14.58 2.60 -3.36
N THR A 343 -15.48 1.61 -3.56
CA THR A 343 -16.79 1.51 -2.90
C THR A 343 -17.03 0.09 -2.42
N ILE A 344 -18.02 -0.08 -1.53
CA ILE A 344 -18.40 -1.41 -1.03
C ILE A 344 -18.85 -2.31 -2.19
N ILE A 345 -19.63 -1.79 -3.14
CA ILE A 345 -20.09 -2.59 -4.27
C ILE A 345 -18.93 -2.99 -5.21
N ASP A 346 -17.89 -2.14 -5.36
CA ASP A 346 -16.68 -2.46 -6.12
C ASP A 346 -15.87 -3.56 -5.44
N GLU A 347 -15.71 -3.52 -4.11
CA GLU A 347 -15.00 -4.54 -3.32
C GLU A 347 -15.72 -5.89 -3.37
N MET A 348 -17.03 -5.88 -3.17
CA MET A 348 -17.84 -7.10 -3.30
C MET A 348 -17.78 -7.67 -4.72
N ALA A 349 -17.79 -6.82 -5.76
CA ALA A 349 -17.61 -7.27 -7.14
C ALA A 349 -16.23 -7.92 -7.36
N ASN A 350 -15.17 -7.37 -6.75
CA ASN A 350 -13.83 -7.95 -6.81
C ASN A 350 -13.77 -9.33 -6.13
N LEU A 351 -14.38 -9.48 -4.94
CA LEU A 351 -14.48 -10.76 -4.24
C LEU A 351 -15.25 -11.80 -5.07
N VAL A 352 -16.43 -11.42 -5.59
CA VAL A 352 -17.28 -12.31 -6.38
C VAL A 352 -16.58 -12.76 -7.67
N LEU A 353 -15.90 -11.84 -8.35
CA LEU A 353 -15.07 -12.17 -9.52
C LEU A 353 -14.00 -13.20 -9.16
N TRP A 354 -13.22 -12.93 -8.10
CA TRP A 354 -12.13 -13.81 -7.70
C TRP A 354 -12.64 -15.20 -7.30
N VAL A 355 -13.68 -15.29 -6.46
CA VAL A 355 -14.28 -16.57 -6.05
C VAL A 355 -14.86 -17.31 -7.26
N GLY A 356 -15.56 -16.61 -8.16
CA GLY A 356 -16.09 -17.19 -9.38
C GLY A 356 -15.00 -17.82 -10.25
N LEU A 357 -13.89 -17.11 -10.46
CA LEU A 357 -12.75 -17.64 -11.20
C LEU A 357 -12.10 -18.81 -10.46
N MET A 358 -11.93 -18.74 -9.14
CA MET A 358 -11.38 -19.84 -8.33
C MET A 358 -12.22 -21.13 -8.49
N LYS A 359 -13.53 -21.03 -8.55
CA LYS A 359 -14.46 -22.16 -8.72
C LYS A 359 -14.60 -22.62 -10.17
N ALA A 360 -14.13 -21.84 -11.11
CA ALA A 360 -14.21 -22.12 -12.54
C ALA A 360 -12.99 -22.82 -13.11
N MET A 361 -11.95 -23.09 -12.31
CA MET A 361 -10.70 -23.68 -12.81
C MET A 361 -10.96 -24.81 -13.81
N PRO A 362 -10.49 -24.67 -15.08
CA PRO A 362 -10.71 -25.71 -16.09
C PRO A 362 -9.89 -26.98 -15.78
N ASP A 363 -10.46 -28.15 -16.05
CA ASP A 363 -9.84 -29.43 -15.70
C ASP A 363 -8.48 -29.67 -16.38
N HIS A 364 -8.25 -29.08 -17.56
CA HIS A 364 -6.97 -29.23 -18.27
C HIS A 364 -5.78 -28.57 -17.56
N TYR A 365 -6.03 -27.65 -16.60
CA TYR A 365 -4.97 -27.09 -15.74
C TYR A 365 -4.56 -28.04 -14.62
N ARG A 366 -5.46 -28.92 -14.16
CA ARG A 366 -5.17 -29.87 -13.09
C ARG A 366 -3.96 -30.73 -13.46
N LYS A 367 -3.01 -30.82 -12.52
CA LYS A 367 -1.78 -31.60 -12.67
C LYS A 367 -0.92 -31.29 -13.91
N SER A 368 -1.20 -30.19 -14.62
CA SER A 368 -0.47 -29.81 -15.83
C SER A 368 0.37 -28.51 -15.71
N TRP A 369 0.57 -28.02 -14.49
CA TRP A 369 1.26 -26.76 -14.19
C TRP A 369 2.67 -26.69 -14.77
N HIS A 370 3.40 -27.81 -14.88
CA HIS A 370 4.73 -27.88 -15.49
C HIS A 370 4.75 -27.48 -16.99
N ARG A 371 3.60 -27.40 -17.63
CA ARG A 371 3.45 -26.96 -19.04
C ARG A 371 3.17 -25.46 -19.17
N LYS A 372 2.99 -24.75 -18.07
CA LYS A 372 2.70 -23.30 -18.03
C LYS A 372 3.94 -22.57 -17.54
N SER A 373 4.25 -21.44 -18.16
CA SER A 373 5.33 -20.57 -17.72
C SER A 373 4.91 -19.83 -16.44
N PHE A 374 5.66 -20.05 -15.37
CA PHE A 374 5.47 -19.28 -14.13
C PHE A 374 5.96 -17.85 -14.31
N GLU A 375 7.00 -17.64 -15.10
CA GLU A 375 7.58 -16.33 -15.43
C GLU A 375 6.56 -15.46 -16.16
N ASP A 376 5.79 -16.00 -17.11
CA ASP A 376 4.72 -15.28 -17.80
C ASP A 376 3.61 -14.88 -16.82
N THR A 377 3.24 -15.78 -15.92
CA THR A 377 2.25 -15.54 -14.88
C THR A 377 2.70 -14.43 -13.93
N LYS A 378 3.94 -14.50 -13.45
CA LYS A 378 4.57 -13.45 -12.64
C LYS A 378 4.69 -12.13 -13.42
N GLY A 379 5.07 -12.20 -14.69
CA GLY A 379 5.11 -11.06 -15.60
C GLY A 379 3.74 -10.41 -15.79
N ASN A 380 2.65 -11.20 -15.89
CA ASN A 380 1.28 -10.71 -15.95
C ASN A 380 0.91 -9.91 -14.69
N PHE A 381 1.28 -10.40 -13.51
CA PHE A 381 1.02 -9.71 -12.25
C PHE A 381 1.67 -8.32 -12.20
N TYR A 382 2.95 -8.22 -12.59
CA TYR A 382 3.63 -6.92 -12.61
C TYR A 382 3.12 -6.00 -13.73
N ARG A 383 2.77 -6.53 -14.92
CA ARG A 383 2.11 -5.74 -15.97
C ARG A 383 0.77 -5.18 -15.50
N ALA A 384 -0.01 -5.98 -14.77
CA ALA A 384 -1.24 -5.53 -14.13
C ALA A 384 -1.00 -4.40 -13.14
N ALA A 385 -0.02 -4.56 -12.25
CA ALA A 385 0.32 -3.53 -11.26
C ALA A 385 0.78 -2.23 -11.93
N THR A 386 1.59 -2.30 -12.99
CA THR A 386 2.11 -1.13 -13.69
C THR A 386 1.04 -0.40 -14.50
N SER A 387 0.26 -1.12 -15.32
CA SER A 387 -0.60 -0.52 -16.35
C SER A 387 -2.10 -0.78 -16.14
N GLY A 388 -2.48 -1.56 -15.13
CA GLY A 388 -3.86 -1.84 -14.77
C GLY A 388 -4.66 -2.42 -15.94
N ILE A 389 -5.86 -1.92 -16.12
CA ILE A 389 -6.83 -2.37 -17.11
C ILE A 389 -6.36 -2.19 -18.58
N PHE A 390 -5.36 -1.34 -18.80
CA PHE A 390 -4.79 -1.10 -20.14
C PHE A 390 -3.62 -2.03 -20.47
N SER A 391 -3.31 -3.00 -19.59
CA SER A 391 -2.27 -3.99 -19.83
C SER A 391 -2.72 -5.10 -20.79
N SER A 392 -1.73 -5.84 -21.31
CA SER A 392 -1.94 -7.10 -22.03
C SER A 392 -1.33 -8.25 -21.24
N MET A 393 -1.98 -9.40 -21.27
CA MET A 393 -1.59 -10.60 -20.52
C MET A 393 -1.08 -11.69 -21.46
N ALA A 394 -0.01 -12.37 -21.07
CA ALA A 394 0.35 -13.63 -21.67
C ALA A 394 -0.69 -14.68 -21.24
N TRP A 395 -1.55 -15.06 -22.16
CA TRP A 395 -2.65 -16.00 -21.93
C TRP A 395 -2.75 -16.98 -23.09
N GLU A 396 -2.74 -18.29 -22.79
CA GLU A 396 -2.77 -19.36 -23.80
C GLU A 396 -1.79 -19.13 -24.99
N ASN A 397 -0.52 -18.79 -24.65
CA ASN A 397 0.57 -18.51 -25.58
C ASN A 397 0.37 -17.29 -26.51
N GLN A 398 -0.51 -16.38 -26.15
CA GLN A 398 -0.76 -15.13 -26.86
C GLN A 398 -0.75 -13.93 -25.91
N MET A 399 -0.44 -12.75 -26.44
CA MET A 399 -0.62 -11.50 -25.69
C MET A 399 -2.02 -10.97 -25.96
N VAL A 400 -2.88 -11.01 -24.93
CA VAL A 400 -4.29 -10.61 -25.02
C VAL A 400 -4.54 -9.35 -24.18
N PRO A 401 -5.13 -8.28 -24.74
CA PRO A 401 -5.56 -7.12 -23.94
C PRO A 401 -6.52 -7.53 -22.82
N VAL A 402 -6.33 -7.01 -21.61
CA VAL A 402 -7.13 -7.35 -20.43
C VAL A 402 -8.63 -7.23 -20.67
N GLN A 403 -9.05 -6.11 -21.29
CA GLN A 403 -10.48 -5.89 -21.55
C GLN A 403 -11.07 -6.99 -22.43
N LYS A 404 -10.37 -7.40 -23.49
CA LYS A 404 -10.79 -8.49 -24.36
C LYS A 404 -10.83 -9.82 -23.60
N LEU A 405 -9.75 -10.15 -22.86
CA LEU A 405 -9.68 -11.37 -22.06
C LEU A 405 -10.85 -11.50 -21.09
N PHE A 406 -11.22 -10.40 -20.43
CA PHE A 406 -12.35 -10.42 -19.50
C PHE A 406 -13.69 -10.60 -20.18
N LEU A 407 -13.95 -9.86 -21.27
CA LEU A 407 -15.27 -9.91 -21.94
C LEU A 407 -15.51 -11.24 -22.64
N ASP A 408 -14.47 -11.80 -23.25
CA ASP A 408 -14.58 -13.00 -24.07
C ASP A 408 -14.45 -14.30 -23.24
N GLU A 409 -13.69 -14.29 -22.12
CA GLU A 409 -13.34 -15.53 -21.42
C GLU A 409 -13.58 -15.45 -19.90
N LEU A 410 -12.93 -14.51 -19.16
CA LEU A 410 -12.87 -14.58 -17.71
C LEU A 410 -14.21 -14.26 -17.02
N LEU A 411 -15.03 -13.34 -17.56
CA LEU A 411 -16.36 -13.07 -16.99
C LEU A 411 -17.33 -14.24 -17.21
N PRO A 412 -17.46 -14.81 -18.42
CA PRO A 412 -18.24 -16.04 -18.61
C PRO A 412 -17.74 -17.19 -17.72
N MET A 413 -16.42 -17.33 -17.56
CA MET A 413 -15.83 -18.34 -16.69
C MET A 413 -16.22 -18.12 -15.22
N ALA A 414 -16.14 -16.88 -14.72
CA ALA A 414 -16.56 -16.57 -13.34
C ALA A 414 -18.04 -16.85 -13.10
N GLU A 415 -18.92 -16.53 -14.05
CA GLU A 415 -20.36 -16.85 -14.00
C GLU A 415 -20.60 -18.37 -13.87
N GLN A 416 -19.88 -19.17 -14.68
CA GLN A 416 -19.93 -20.63 -14.59
C GLN A 416 -19.44 -21.15 -13.24
N GLY A 417 -18.34 -20.60 -12.72
CA GLY A 417 -17.79 -21.01 -11.42
C GLY A 417 -18.74 -20.75 -10.27
N LEU A 418 -19.42 -19.59 -10.26
CA LEU A 418 -20.42 -19.25 -9.26
C LEU A 418 -21.64 -20.18 -9.35
N SER A 419 -22.10 -20.49 -10.57
CA SER A 419 -23.19 -21.43 -10.78
C SER A 419 -22.88 -22.83 -10.25
N LYS A 420 -21.63 -23.32 -10.43
CA LYS A 420 -21.18 -24.64 -9.91
C LYS A 420 -21.31 -24.77 -8.40
N VAL A 421 -21.22 -23.67 -7.65
CA VAL A 421 -21.33 -23.66 -6.18
C VAL A 421 -22.70 -23.17 -5.69
N GLY A 422 -23.70 -23.16 -6.57
CA GLY A 422 -25.09 -22.87 -6.21
C GLY A 422 -25.43 -21.39 -5.95
N ILE A 423 -24.58 -20.46 -6.41
CA ILE A 423 -24.90 -19.03 -6.39
C ILE A 423 -25.92 -18.74 -7.49
N SER A 424 -27.00 -18.02 -7.13
CA SER A 424 -28.04 -17.69 -8.11
C SER A 424 -27.50 -16.75 -9.20
N GLN A 425 -28.06 -16.86 -10.40
CA GLN A 425 -27.69 -15.98 -11.50
C GLN A 425 -27.95 -14.51 -11.15
N ALA A 426 -29.02 -14.21 -10.43
CA ALA A 426 -29.35 -12.86 -10.01
C ALA A 426 -28.27 -12.26 -9.11
N GLU A 427 -27.79 -13.04 -8.13
CA GLU A 427 -26.70 -12.62 -7.24
C GLU A 427 -25.36 -12.48 -7.98
N ALA A 428 -25.00 -13.47 -8.79
CA ALA A 428 -23.79 -13.41 -9.61
C ALA A 428 -23.80 -12.17 -10.52
N SER A 429 -24.90 -11.93 -11.24
CA SER A 429 -25.06 -10.82 -12.16
C SER A 429 -25.00 -9.47 -11.46
N LYS A 430 -25.53 -9.33 -10.24
CA LYS A 430 -25.48 -8.09 -9.44
C LYS A 430 -24.05 -7.56 -9.33
N TYR A 431 -23.08 -8.42 -9.08
CA TYR A 431 -21.69 -8.04 -8.86
C TYR A 431 -20.83 -8.11 -10.13
N LEU A 432 -21.01 -9.13 -10.95
CA LEU A 432 -20.21 -9.28 -12.17
C LEU A 432 -20.54 -8.21 -13.22
N GLU A 433 -21.75 -7.64 -13.22
CA GLU A 433 -22.08 -6.51 -14.09
C GLU A 433 -21.29 -5.24 -13.71
N VAL A 434 -20.93 -5.05 -12.43
CA VAL A 434 -20.03 -3.97 -12.00
C VAL A 434 -18.66 -4.13 -12.65
N ILE A 435 -18.11 -5.35 -12.65
CA ILE A 435 -16.85 -5.64 -13.35
C ILE A 435 -17.00 -5.45 -14.86
N ARG A 436 -18.08 -5.96 -15.45
CA ARG A 436 -18.34 -5.82 -16.89
C ARG A 436 -18.38 -4.36 -17.35
N LYS A 437 -19.08 -3.50 -16.60
CA LYS A 437 -19.11 -2.04 -16.87
C LYS A 437 -17.72 -1.42 -16.72
N ARG A 438 -17.00 -1.78 -15.65
CA ARG A 438 -15.62 -1.32 -15.38
C ARG A 438 -14.68 -1.68 -16.54
N VAL A 439 -14.76 -2.91 -17.04
CA VAL A 439 -13.97 -3.40 -18.18
C VAL A 439 -14.35 -2.68 -19.48
N LYS A 440 -15.64 -2.53 -19.77
CA LYS A 440 -16.12 -1.82 -20.97
C LYS A 440 -15.72 -0.35 -20.98
N THR A 441 -15.80 0.34 -19.85
CA THR A 441 -15.48 1.77 -19.76
C THR A 441 -13.97 2.03 -19.61
N GLY A 442 -13.18 1.03 -19.23
CA GLY A 442 -11.77 1.19 -18.85
C GLY A 442 -11.58 2.00 -17.57
N GLN A 443 -12.64 2.15 -16.72
CA GLN A 443 -12.61 3.00 -15.55
C GLN A 443 -12.52 2.20 -14.27
N THR A 444 -11.29 1.94 -13.80
CA THR A 444 -10.94 1.46 -12.45
C THR A 444 -10.80 2.65 -11.49
N GLY A 445 -10.62 2.37 -10.19
CA GLY A 445 -10.28 3.42 -9.23
C GLY A 445 -9.04 4.20 -9.65
N SER A 446 -7.99 3.49 -10.09
CA SER A 446 -6.75 4.12 -10.55
C SER A 446 -6.93 4.99 -11.79
N SER A 447 -7.59 4.50 -12.83
CA SER A 447 -7.81 5.30 -14.03
C SER A 447 -8.68 6.53 -13.77
N TRP A 448 -9.67 6.42 -12.87
CA TRP A 448 -10.47 7.55 -12.43
C TRP A 448 -9.64 8.58 -11.64
N MET A 449 -8.79 8.13 -10.71
CA MET A 449 -7.92 9.01 -9.93
C MET A 449 -6.93 9.75 -10.84
N ILE A 450 -6.26 9.06 -11.76
CA ILE A 450 -5.31 9.66 -12.71
C ILE A 450 -6.00 10.73 -13.56
N LYS A 451 -7.15 10.39 -14.17
CA LYS A 451 -7.94 11.32 -15.00
C LYS A 451 -8.35 12.56 -14.20
N SER A 452 -8.81 12.36 -12.96
CA SER A 452 -9.23 13.45 -12.07
C SER A 452 -8.04 14.30 -11.64
N TYR A 453 -6.95 13.70 -11.19
CA TYR A 453 -5.74 14.39 -10.77
C TYR A 453 -5.15 15.25 -11.90
N ARG A 454 -4.99 14.68 -13.10
CA ARG A 454 -4.45 15.40 -14.26
C ARG A 454 -5.32 16.60 -14.66
N LYS A 455 -6.63 16.55 -14.41
CA LYS A 455 -7.54 17.68 -14.62
C LYS A 455 -7.38 18.74 -13.53
N ILE A 456 -7.34 18.33 -12.26
CA ILE A 456 -7.29 19.24 -11.11
C ILE A 456 -5.94 19.96 -11.02
N LYS A 457 -4.83 19.27 -11.18
CA LYS A 457 -3.46 19.83 -11.03
C LYS A 457 -3.11 20.96 -12.00
N LYS A 458 -3.91 21.19 -13.03
CA LYS A 458 -3.75 22.33 -13.95
C LYS A 458 -4.16 23.66 -13.32
N HIS A 459 -4.91 23.63 -12.23
CA HIS A 459 -5.58 24.79 -11.65
C HIS A 459 -5.17 25.07 -10.19
N MET A 460 -4.36 24.20 -9.59
CA MET A 460 -3.96 24.31 -8.19
C MET A 460 -2.64 23.59 -7.93
N SER A 461 -2.05 23.82 -6.76
CA SER A 461 -0.84 23.14 -6.33
C SER A 461 -1.03 21.62 -6.23
N ARG A 462 0.07 20.88 -6.18
CA ARG A 462 0.06 19.41 -6.04
C ARG A 462 -0.67 18.97 -4.78
N ASP A 463 -0.38 19.61 -3.66
CA ASP A 463 -0.99 19.26 -2.36
C ASP A 463 -2.49 19.56 -2.34
N GLU A 464 -2.90 20.72 -2.84
CA GLU A 464 -4.33 21.06 -3.02
C GLU A 464 -5.05 20.04 -3.93
N ALA A 465 -4.39 19.60 -4.99
CA ALA A 465 -4.95 18.59 -5.89
C ALA A 465 -5.16 17.24 -5.20
N MET A 466 -4.22 16.81 -4.35
CA MET A 466 -4.35 15.56 -3.60
C MET A 466 -5.47 15.63 -2.56
N VAL A 467 -5.54 16.72 -1.79
CA VAL A 467 -6.62 16.95 -0.81
C VAL A 467 -7.99 17.01 -1.49
N THR A 468 -8.09 17.71 -2.63
CA THR A 468 -9.32 17.80 -3.43
C THR A 468 -9.74 16.43 -3.94
N LEU A 469 -8.79 15.63 -4.47
CA LEU A 469 -9.05 14.29 -4.96
C LEU A 469 -9.54 13.37 -3.84
N THR A 470 -8.92 13.44 -2.67
CA THR A 470 -9.33 12.67 -1.48
C THR A 470 -10.76 13.01 -1.07
N GLY A 471 -11.12 14.28 -0.99
CA GLY A 471 -12.49 14.71 -0.73
C GLY A 471 -13.48 14.27 -1.80
N ALA A 472 -13.06 14.28 -3.06
CA ALA A 472 -13.88 13.79 -4.18
C ALA A 472 -14.15 12.28 -4.10
N ILE A 473 -13.16 11.47 -3.70
CA ILE A 473 -13.35 10.03 -3.45
C ILE A 473 -14.38 9.83 -2.33
N GLN A 474 -14.21 10.53 -1.20
CA GLN A 474 -15.12 10.44 -0.05
C GLN A 474 -16.57 10.78 -0.43
N GLN A 475 -16.79 11.85 -1.20
CA GLN A 475 -18.13 12.25 -1.64
C GLN A 475 -18.77 11.20 -2.56
N ARG A 476 -18.01 10.66 -3.53
CA ARG A 476 -18.51 9.66 -4.48
C ARG A 476 -18.80 8.33 -3.80
N ARG A 477 -17.97 7.93 -2.83
CA ARG A 477 -18.22 6.74 -2.02
C ARG A 477 -19.58 6.80 -1.31
N LYS A 478 -20.00 7.97 -0.83
CA LYS A 478 -21.32 8.16 -0.20
C LYS A 478 -22.50 7.94 -1.15
N SER A 479 -22.31 8.09 -2.47
CA SER A 479 -23.34 7.81 -3.45
C SER A 479 -23.57 6.33 -3.70
N ASP A 480 -22.66 5.47 -3.24
CA ASP A 480 -22.64 4.01 -3.40
C ASP A 480 -22.70 3.53 -4.87
N LEU A 481 -22.44 4.41 -5.83
CA LEU A 481 -22.34 4.07 -7.24
C LEU A 481 -20.97 3.44 -7.53
N PRO A 482 -20.92 2.39 -8.39
CA PRO A 482 -19.66 1.80 -8.80
C PRO A 482 -18.73 2.84 -9.44
N VAL A 483 -17.43 2.66 -9.30
CA VAL A 483 -16.42 3.59 -9.83
C VAL A 483 -16.54 3.81 -11.34
N SER A 484 -17.02 2.81 -12.08
CA SER A 484 -17.27 2.92 -13.53
C SER A 484 -18.29 3.99 -13.92
N GLU A 485 -19.11 4.44 -12.96
CA GLU A 485 -20.14 5.49 -13.15
C GLU A 485 -19.70 6.86 -12.60
N TRP A 486 -18.53 6.95 -11.98
CA TRP A 486 -18.05 8.19 -11.38
C TRP A 486 -17.63 9.22 -12.43
N LYS A 487 -18.15 10.45 -12.29
CA LYS A 487 -17.64 11.60 -13.06
C LYS A 487 -16.26 12.01 -12.53
N ALA A 488 -15.37 12.45 -13.43
CA ALA A 488 -14.07 12.98 -13.03
C ALA A 488 -14.25 14.15 -12.05
N ALA A 489 -13.35 14.22 -11.06
CA ALA A 489 -13.36 15.31 -10.10
C ALA A 489 -13.02 16.66 -10.78
N SER A 490 -13.41 17.75 -10.15
CA SER A 490 -13.21 19.12 -10.67
C SER A 490 -12.57 20.03 -9.62
N PRO A 491 -11.89 21.11 -10.05
CA PRO A 491 -11.32 22.10 -9.13
C PRO A 491 -12.36 22.78 -8.21
N ALA A 492 -13.61 22.85 -8.63
CA ALA A 492 -14.68 23.46 -7.83
C ALA A 492 -14.97 22.69 -6.52
N GLU A 493 -14.58 21.39 -6.46
CA GLU A 493 -14.75 20.58 -5.26
C GLU A 493 -13.82 21.01 -4.11
N LEU A 494 -12.72 21.74 -4.40
CA LEU A 494 -11.84 22.33 -3.38
C LEU A 494 -12.53 23.42 -2.54
N LYS A 495 -13.43 24.19 -3.14
CA LYS A 495 -14.08 25.31 -2.44
C LYS A 495 -14.89 24.91 -1.20
N ALA A 496 -15.23 23.62 -1.10
CA ALA A 496 -15.96 23.05 0.03
C ALA A 496 -15.04 22.59 1.20
N ILE A 497 -13.71 22.65 1.02
CA ILE A 497 -12.73 22.10 1.98
C ILE A 497 -11.99 23.27 2.63
N PRO A 498 -12.06 23.44 3.96
CA PRO A 498 -11.21 24.39 4.65
C PRO A 498 -9.77 23.88 4.65
N ILE A 499 -8.95 24.33 3.70
CA ILE A 499 -7.52 24.01 3.70
C ILE A 499 -6.86 24.86 4.78
N GLN A 500 -6.24 24.18 5.74
CA GLN A 500 -5.45 24.83 6.77
C GLN A 500 -3.97 24.69 6.39
N TYR A 501 -3.32 25.82 6.16
CA TYR A 501 -1.89 25.91 5.91
C TYR A 501 -1.21 26.30 7.22
N ASP A 502 -0.83 25.32 8.03
CA ASP A 502 -0.16 25.59 9.30
C ASP A 502 1.35 25.48 9.19
N TRP A 503 1.84 24.63 8.29
CA TRP A 503 3.23 24.20 8.24
C TRP A 503 3.88 24.47 6.88
N ILE A 504 5.17 24.79 6.91
CA ILE A 504 5.99 24.99 5.69
C ILE A 504 5.92 23.80 4.75
N GLY A 505 5.90 22.59 5.27
CA GLY A 505 5.75 21.36 4.48
C GLY A 505 4.49 21.32 3.61
N ASN A 506 3.44 22.09 3.95
CA ASN A 506 2.21 22.15 3.15
C ASN A 506 2.34 23.04 1.92
N ILE A 507 3.35 23.93 1.88
CA ILE A 507 3.48 24.98 0.86
C ILE A 507 4.81 24.96 0.12
N MET A 508 5.81 24.24 0.64
CA MET A 508 7.14 24.20 0.05
C MET A 508 7.14 23.56 -1.35
N THR A 509 7.98 24.08 -2.21
CA THR A 509 8.29 23.43 -3.50
C THR A 509 9.22 22.26 -3.26
N THR A 510 8.83 21.05 -3.68
CA THR A 510 9.60 19.81 -3.52
C THR A 510 10.33 19.35 -4.78
N ASN A 511 9.91 19.82 -5.95
CA ASN A 511 10.59 19.53 -7.23
C ASN A 511 11.68 20.58 -7.47
N LEU A 512 12.79 20.40 -6.75
CA LEU A 512 13.90 21.35 -6.77
C LEU A 512 14.88 21.02 -7.89
N ILE A 513 15.51 22.07 -8.41
CA ILE A 513 16.73 21.96 -9.21
C ILE A 513 17.86 22.41 -8.30
N THR A 514 18.84 21.55 -8.09
CA THR A 514 20.03 21.81 -7.31
C THR A 514 21.27 21.82 -8.23
N VAL A 515 22.36 22.35 -7.74
CA VAL A 515 23.67 22.33 -8.40
C VAL A 515 24.72 21.83 -7.41
N GLN A 516 25.83 21.31 -7.94
CA GLN A 516 26.96 20.87 -7.12
C GLN A 516 27.90 22.03 -6.82
N GLU A 517 28.68 21.92 -5.74
CA GLU A 517 29.67 22.92 -5.34
C GLU A 517 30.68 23.25 -6.44
N ASP A 518 31.02 22.27 -7.30
CA ASP A 518 31.99 22.40 -8.38
C ASP A 518 31.35 22.73 -9.75
N ASP A 519 30.05 22.95 -9.82
CA ASP A 519 29.38 23.42 -11.04
C ASP A 519 29.80 24.85 -11.39
N LEU A 520 29.95 25.11 -12.69
CA LEU A 520 30.32 26.45 -13.18
C LEU A 520 29.21 27.47 -12.95
N VAL A 521 29.58 28.67 -12.49
CA VAL A 521 28.65 29.79 -12.30
C VAL A 521 27.91 30.14 -13.60
N ALA A 522 28.60 30.03 -14.73
CA ALA A 522 27.99 30.22 -16.05
C ALA A 522 26.83 29.24 -16.29
N LEU A 523 26.97 27.96 -15.90
CA LEU A 523 25.91 26.95 -15.97
C LEU A 523 24.77 27.32 -15.02
N VAL A 524 25.06 27.69 -13.78
CA VAL A 524 24.05 28.10 -12.78
C VAL A 524 23.19 29.25 -13.32
N LYS A 525 23.81 30.30 -13.88
CA LYS A 525 23.11 31.41 -14.55
C LYS A 525 22.17 30.93 -15.64
N LYS A 526 22.63 30.01 -16.50
CA LYS A 526 21.81 29.45 -17.58
C LYS A 526 20.63 28.63 -17.05
N ILE A 527 20.86 27.77 -16.06
CA ILE A 527 19.79 26.97 -15.42
C ILE A 527 18.73 27.90 -14.83
N MET A 528 19.12 28.92 -14.07
CA MET A 528 18.19 29.88 -13.49
C MET A 528 17.34 30.59 -14.57
N SER A 529 17.98 31.00 -15.67
CA SER A 529 17.30 31.62 -16.82
C SER A 529 16.36 30.62 -17.55
N TRP A 530 16.83 29.43 -17.88
CA TRP A 530 16.03 28.44 -18.62
C TRP A 530 14.82 27.97 -17.85
N LYS A 531 14.93 27.90 -16.52
CA LYS A 531 13.89 27.42 -15.63
C LYS A 531 13.07 28.53 -14.98
N ASN A 532 13.44 29.80 -15.22
CA ASN A 532 12.84 30.97 -14.62
C ASN A 532 12.77 30.87 -13.09
N ILE A 533 13.88 30.46 -12.46
CA ILE A 533 14.02 30.35 -11.00
C ILE A 533 15.01 31.37 -10.48
N HIS A 534 14.74 31.87 -9.26
CA HIS A 534 15.54 32.94 -8.64
C HIS A 534 16.42 32.46 -7.48
N HIS A 535 16.25 31.22 -7.08
CA HIS A 535 16.97 30.57 -5.98
C HIS A 535 17.36 29.16 -6.41
N ILE A 536 18.62 28.80 -6.22
CA ILE A 536 19.11 27.46 -6.53
C ILE A 536 19.94 26.93 -5.36
N PRO A 537 19.53 25.85 -4.70
CA PRO A 537 20.32 25.21 -3.66
C PRO A 537 21.58 24.58 -4.22
N VAL A 538 22.65 24.60 -3.41
CA VAL A 538 23.92 23.97 -3.73
C VAL A 538 24.13 22.78 -2.78
N GLU A 539 24.44 21.63 -3.33
CA GLU A 539 24.67 20.37 -2.61
C GLU A 539 26.14 19.93 -2.77
N ASN A 540 26.63 19.20 -1.80
CA ASN A 540 27.90 18.51 -1.95
C ASN A 540 27.70 17.12 -2.61
N LYS A 541 28.78 16.36 -2.81
CA LYS A 541 28.75 15.03 -3.44
C LYS A 541 27.96 13.98 -2.65
N GLU A 542 27.74 14.22 -1.37
CA GLU A 542 26.92 13.38 -0.48
C GLU A 542 25.44 13.78 -0.49
N GLY A 543 25.03 14.80 -1.30
CA GLY A 543 23.66 15.29 -1.37
C GLY A 543 23.21 16.17 -0.20
N LYS A 544 24.16 16.67 0.61
CA LYS A 544 23.86 17.59 1.70
C LYS A 544 23.84 19.02 1.20
N LEU A 545 22.88 19.80 1.70
CA LEU A 545 22.77 21.22 1.42
C LEU A 545 23.98 21.98 2.01
N THR A 546 24.79 22.62 1.18
CA THR A 546 25.97 23.40 1.57
C THR A 546 25.87 24.87 1.28
N GLY A 547 24.95 25.28 0.39
CA GLY A 547 24.82 26.67 0.02
C GLY A 547 23.53 26.99 -0.73
N LEU A 548 23.33 28.28 -0.98
CA LEU A 548 22.24 28.81 -1.80
C LEU A 548 22.78 29.91 -2.73
N ILE A 549 22.45 29.84 -3.99
CA ILE A 549 22.71 30.90 -4.97
C ILE A 549 21.39 31.59 -5.31
N THR A 550 21.36 32.92 -5.24
CA THR A 550 20.19 33.74 -5.59
C THR A 550 20.46 34.60 -6.81
N ALA A 551 19.41 35.04 -7.50
CA ALA A 551 19.55 35.99 -8.61
C ALA A 551 20.31 37.27 -8.18
N SER A 552 20.02 37.75 -6.99
CA SER A 552 20.72 38.95 -6.43
C SER A 552 22.21 38.71 -6.12
N THR A 553 22.59 37.47 -5.77
CA THR A 553 23.99 37.09 -5.60
C THR A 553 24.75 37.15 -6.94
N LEU A 554 24.10 36.68 -8.02
CA LEU A 554 24.67 36.68 -9.36
C LEU A 554 24.75 38.12 -9.93
N GLU A 555 23.76 38.96 -9.65
CA GLU A 555 23.74 40.37 -10.10
C GLU A 555 24.83 41.21 -9.40
N LYS A 556 25.04 41.02 -8.10
CA LYS A 556 26.08 41.74 -7.34
C LYS A 556 27.50 41.44 -7.77
N LYS A 557 27.76 40.24 -8.31
CA LYS A 557 29.08 39.87 -8.84
C LYS A 557 29.36 40.39 -10.25
N GLY A 558 28.37 40.86 -10.98
CA GLY A 558 28.53 41.42 -12.33
C GLY A 558 28.89 40.34 -13.38
N GLU A 559 29.59 40.77 -14.43
CA GLU A 559 30.16 39.83 -15.40
C GLU A 559 31.25 38.98 -14.70
N VAL A 560 31.14 37.64 -14.83
CA VAL A 560 32.10 36.71 -14.25
C VAL A 560 33.39 36.84 -15.04
N GLU A 561 34.39 37.51 -14.49
CA GLU A 561 35.70 37.72 -15.13
C GLU A 561 36.45 36.35 -15.37
N ASN A 562 36.11 35.33 -14.60
CA ASN A 562 36.67 33.99 -14.74
C ASN A 562 35.61 32.99 -15.23
N GLU A 563 35.71 32.58 -16.48
CA GLU A 563 34.80 31.56 -17.07
C GLU A 563 34.74 30.22 -16.33
N LEU A 564 35.77 29.93 -15.53
CA LEU A 564 35.91 28.69 -14.74
C LEU A 564 35.50 28.89 -13.27
N GLU A 565 34.82 29.99 -12.92
CA GLU A 565 34.34 30.19 -11.56
C GLU A 565 33.27 29.16 -11.18
N ILE A 566 33.37 28.59 -9.97
CA ILE A 566 32.49 27.51 -9.49
C ILE A 566 31.46 28.03 -8.46
N ALA A 567 30.36 27.31 -8.32
CA ALA A 567 29.24 27.61 -7.42
C ALA A 567 29.67 27.86 -5.98
N LYS A 568 30.62 27.06 -5.48
CA LYS A 568 31.18 27.17 -4.12
C LYS A 568 31.71 28.55 -3.79
N ASN A 569 32.29 29.26 -4.75
CA ASN A 569 32.95 30.55 -4.53
C ASN A 569 31.95 31.71 -4.40
N ILE A 570 30.71 31.49 -4.83
CA ILE A 570 29.70 32.57 -4.86
C ILE A 570 28.46 32.26 -4.00
N MET A 571 28.28 31.00 -3.60
CA MET A 571 27.11 30.59 -2.80
C MET A 571 27.12 31.28 -1.42
N ILE A 572 25.92 31.48 -0.89
CA ILE A 572 25.72 31.83 0.51
C ILE A 572 25.81 30.54 1.33
N SER A 573 26.81 30.41 2.18
CA SER A 573 27.06 29.20 2.98
C SER A 573 26.45 29.27 4.38
N GLU A 574 26.25 30.47 4.93
CA GLU A 574 25.53 30.66 6.20
C GLU A 574 24.03 30.67 5.93
N LEU A 575 23.44 29.46 5.89
CA LEU A 575 22.04 29.29 5.55
C LEU A 575 21.13 29.38 6.76
N VAL A 576 20.02 30.09 6.59
CA VAL A 576 18.87 30.01 7.48
C VAL A 576 17.95 28.96 6.91
N THR A 577 17.78 27.84 7.60
CA THR A 577 16.94 26.72 7.20
C THR A 577 15.76 26.55 8.15
N VAL A 578 14.72 25.87 7.70
CA VAL A 578 13.54 25.50 8.51
C VAL A 578 13.22 24.04 8.30
N GLY A 579 12.56 23.42 9.27
CA GLY A 579 12.01 22.07 9.08
C GLY A 579 10.63 22.10 8.42
N PRO A 580 10.13 20.97 7.92
CA PRO A 580 8.82 20.87 7.27
C PRO A 580 7.66 21.22 8.22
N HIS A 581 7.88 21.08 9.53
CA HIS A 581 6.90 21.37 10.58
C HIS A 581 6.99 22.80 11.14
N THR A 582 7.81 23.65 10.53
CA THR A 582 7.88 25.04 10.94
C THR A 582 6.56 25.73 10.60
N ASP A 583 6.01 26.47 11.57
CA ASP A 583 4.82 27.28 11.38
C ASP A 583 5.05 28.34 10.29
N ILE A 584 4.08 28.51 9.38
CA ILE A 584 4.20 29.42 8.23
C ILE A 584 4.40 30.87 8.68
N LYS A 585 3.68 31.32 9.72
CA LYS A 585 3.79 32.71 10.22
C LYS A 585 5.19 32.92 10.81
N TYR A 586 5.71 31.94 11.54
CA TYR A 586 7.08 31.99 12.05
C TYR A 586 8.09 32.08 10.91
N ALA A 587 7.96 31.26 9.87
CA ALA A 587 8.86 31.29 8.71
C ALA A 587 8.79 32.64 7.96
N MET A 588 7.59 33.21 7.80
CA MET A 588 7.42 34.54 7.22
C MET A 588 8.13 35.63 8.06
N LEU A 589 7.93 35.60 9.37
CA LEU A 589 8.61 36.53 10.29
C LEU A 589 10.13 36.35 10.21
N LEU A 590 10.60 35.11 10.09
CA LEU A 590 12.03 34.81 9.94
C LEU A 590 12.59 35.38 8.64
N MET A 591 11.87 35.24 7.50
CA MET A 591 12.28 35.85 6.22
C MET A 591 12.35 37.37 6.34
N VAL A 592 11.35 38.03 6.93
CA VAL A 592 11.32 39.48 7.13
C VAL A 592 12.47 39.95 8.04
N ASN A 593 12.64 39.30 9.20
CA ASN A 593 13.67 39.69 10.18
C ASN A 593 15.09 39.50 9.64
N LYS A 594 15.32 38.42 8.88
CA LYS A 594 16.62 38.12 8.27
C LYS A 594 16.81 38.80 6.90
N LYS A 595 15.79 39.48 6.37
CA LYS A 595 15.78 40.12 5.03
C LYS A 595 16.17 39.13 3.91
N ILE A 596 15.58 37.94 3.96
CA ILE A 596 15.77 36.86 2.97
C ILE A 596 14.43 36.55 2.32
N SER A 597 14.46 36.19 1.03
CA SER A 597 13.26 35.89 0.22
C SER A 597 13.01 34.39 0.03
N CYS A 598 13.82 33.54 0.67
CA CYS A 598 13.76 32.12 0.50
C CYS A 598 14.33 31.41 1.73
N LEU A 599 13.69 30.29 2.10
CA LEU A 599 14.15 29.38 3.15
C LEU A 599 14.25 27.97 2.57
N PRO A 600 15.44 27.36 2.54
CA PRO A 600 15.57 25.93 2.33
C PRO A 600 14.89 25.16 3.47
N VAL A 601 14.14 24.15 3.10
CA VAL A 601 13.47 23.25 4.05
C VAL A 601 14.26 21.96 4.13
N VAL A 602 14.71 21.62 5.34
CA VAL A 602 15.56 20.46 5.58
C VAL A 602 14.91 19.50 6.58
N ASP A 603 15.15 18.21 6.38
CA ASP A 603 14.87 17.16 7.35
C ASP A 603 16.20 16.54 7.77
N GLY A 604 16.62 16.81 9.00
CA GLY A 604 18.01 16.61 9.39
C GLY A 604 18.96 17.43 8.51
N ASP A 605 19.89 16.77 7.81
CA ASP A 605 20.85 17.37 6.90
C ASP A 605 20.40 17.37 5.41
N GLN A 606 19.24 16.78 5.10
CA GLN A 606 18.75 16.62 3.73
C GLN A 606 17.85 17.77 3.32
N LEU A 607 18.09 18.32 2.15
CA LEU A 607 17.19 19.30 1.51
C LEU A 607 15.94 18.57 0.98
N ILE A 608 14.76 18.92 1.51
CA ILE A 608 13.47 18.31 1.11
C ILE A 608 12.55 19.29 0.39
N GLY A 609 12.84 20.58 0.46
CA GLY A 609 11.99 21.60 -0.14
C GLY A 609 12.61 22.99 -0.09
N LEU A 610 11.91 23.92 -0.73
CA LEU A 610 12.22 25.33 -0.73
C LEU A 610 10.92 26.12 -0.57
N VAL A 611 10.91 27.14 0.27
CA VAL A 611 9.78 28.09 0.37
C VAL A 611 10.27 29.50 0.11
N THR A 612 9.49 30.24 -0.67
CA THR A 612 9.79 31.64 -1.00
C THR A 612 8.77 32.58 -0.37
N ASP A 613 9.11 33.86 -0.34
CA ASP A 613 8.20 34.95 0.07
C ASP A 613 6.91 34.95 -0.79
N LYS A 614 7.01 34.63 -2.08
CA LYS A 614 5.84 34.52 -2.98
C LYS A 614 4.90 33.40 -2.60
N ASP A 615 5.44 32.24 -2.21
CA ASP A 615 4.63 31.11 -1.74
C ASP A 615 3.89 31.49 -0.46
N ALA A 616 4.59 32.11 0.47
CA ALA A 616 4.04 32.56 1.73
C ALA A 616 2.99 33.68 1.53
N GLN A 617 3.24 34.65 0.64
CA GLN A 617 2.30 35.74 0.32
C GLN A 617 1.02 35.23 -0.34
N SER A 618 1.14 34.31 -1.31
CA SER A 618 -0.01 33.66 -1.96
C SER A 618 -0.97 33.00 -0.97
N ILE A 619 -0.44 32.46 0.12
CA ILE A 619 -1.25 31.84 1.16
C ILE A 619 -1.83 32.87 2.12
N TRP A 620 -1.05 33.88 2.47
CA TRP A 620 -1.54 34.99 3.27
C TRP A 620 -2.75 35.66 2.62
N ASP A 621 -2.69 35.96 1.33
CA ASP A 621 -3.80 36.52 0.58
C ASP A 621 -5.03 35.61 0.59
N LYS A 622 -4.85 34.28 0.38
CA LYS A 622 -5.93 33.29 0.47
C LYS A 622 -6.57 33.18 1.87
N LEU A 623 -5.79 33.37 2.94
CA LEU A 623 -6.28 33.31 4.32
C LEU A 623 -7.03 34.59 4.72
N TYR A 624 -6.60 35.77 4.23
CA TYR A 624 -7.22 37.05 4.54
C TYR A 624 -8.46 37.38 3.69
N GLU A 625 -8.50 36.95 2.43
CA GLU A 625 -9.71 37.06 1.61
C GLU A 625 -10.89 36.26 2.17
N LYS A 626 -10.62 35.15 2.82
CA LYS A 626 -11.64 34.29 3.49
C LYS A 626 -12.19 34.91 4.79
N ASN A 627 -11.44 35.73 5.47
CA ASN A 627 -11.90 36.38 6.73
C ASN A 627 -12.70 37.67 6.51
N ASN A 628 -12.73 38.15 5.26
CA ASN A 628 -13.44 39.37 4.88
C ASN A 628 -14.64 39.13 3.94
N ALA A 629 -14.96 37.86 3.63
CA ALA A 629 -16.13 37.45 2.87
C ALA A 629 -17.07 36.59 3.76
#